data_44cc08ee9792fa6b754a532949d4b0ef
#
_entry.id   44cc08ee9792fa6b754a532949d4b0ef
#
_cell.length_a   1.000
_cell.length_b   1.000
_cell.length_c   1.000
_cell.angle_alpha   90.00
_cell.angle_beta   90.00
_cell.angle_gamma   90.00
#
_symmetry.space_group_name_H-M   'P 1'
#
loop_
_entity.id
_entity.type
_entity.pdbx_description
1 polymer ?
#
loop_
_entity_poly.entity_id
_entity_poly.type
_entity_poly.pdbx_seq_one_letter_code
_entity_poly.pdbx_strand_id
1 'polypeptide(L)'
;MSKHYIVTFQNTHEAMKAERETINEKIKVVVIPTPTYITKSCGISLKIDEENIQSIIKLINSENIKVKEIFACDGESVKVMTM
;
A
#
# COMPACT_ATOMS: atom_id res chain seq x y z
N MET A 1 16.68 -10.27 -5.62
CA MET A 1 15.59 -10.28 -4.65
C MET A 1 14.60 -9.19 -4.96
N SER A 2 13.34 -9.51 -4.82
CA SER A 2 12.31 -8.55 -5.18
C SER A 2 12.06 -7.59 -4.03
N LYS A 3 11.96 -6.32 -4.38
CA LYS A 3 11.57 -5.28 -3.47
C LYS A 3 10.07 -5.09 -3.60
N HIS A 4 9.40 -4.88 -2.49
CA HIS A 4 7.97 -4.62 -2.52
C HIS A 4 7.62 -3.55 -1.50
N TYR A 5 6.38 -3.09 -1.57
CA TYR A 5 5.90 -2.03 -0.70
C TYR A 5 4.62 -2.49 -0.02
N ILE A 6 4.45 -2.05 1.22
CA ILE A 6 3.22 -2.31 1.96
C ILE A 6 2.58 -0.97 2.26
N VAL A 7 1.35 -0.79 1.79
CA VAL A 7 0.61 0.46 1.98
C VAL A 7 -0.44 0.22 3.06
N THR A 8 -0.42 1.04 4.10
CA THR A 8 -1.38 0.94 5.19
C THR A 8 -2.40 2.05 5.09
N PHE A 9 -3.53 1.85 5.76
CA PHE A 9 -4.66 2.78 5.71
C PHE A 9 -5.16 3.08 7.10
N GLN A 10 -5.91 4.16 7.26
CA GLN A 10 -6.43 4.54 8.56
C GLN A 10 -7.57 3.64 9.02
N ASN A 11 -8.29 3.08 8.07
CA ASN A 11 -9.38 2.17 8.38
C ASN A 11 -9.66 1.25 7.21
N THR A 12 -10.50 0.24 7.45
CA THR A 12 -10.81 -0.76 6.43
C THR A 12 -11.52 -0.15 5.22
N HIS A 13 -12.36 0.85 5.45
CA HIS A 13 -13.08 1.51 4.35
C HIS A 13 -12.11 2.13 3.34
N GLU A 14 -11.08 2.83 3.82
CA GLU A 14 -10.10 3.44 2.95
C GLU A 14 -9.28 2.38 2.21
N ALA A 15 -8.98 1.26 2.89
CA ALA A 15 -8.25 0.17 2.27
C ALA A 15 -9.05 -0.46 1.14
N MET A 16 -10.34 -0.68 1.35
CA MET A 16 -11.21 -1.27 0.34
C MET A 16 -11.39 -0.33 -0.85
N LYS A 17 -11.50 0.96 -0.57
CA LYS A 17 -11.60 1.95 -1.65
C LYS A 17 -10.32 1.94 -2.49
N ALA A 18 -9.16 1.88 -1.84
CA ALA A 18 -7.90 1.83 -2.55
C ALA A 18 -7.80 0.58 -3.43
N GLU A 19 -8.23 -0.56 -2.91
CA GLU A 19 -8.24 -1.79 -3.69
C GLU A 19 -9.09 -1.62 -4.95
N ARG A 20 -10.27 -1.05 -4.79
CA ARG A 20 -11.17 -0.83 -5.92
C ARG A 20 -10.55 0.07 -6.97
N GLU A 21 -9.91 1.18 -6.53
CA GLU A 21 -9.29 2.11 -7.46
C GLU A 21 -8.12 1.48 -8.21
N THR A 22 -7.33 0.64 -7.52
CA THR A 22 -6.23 -0.03 -8.19
C THR A 22 -6.72 -1.04 -9.21
N ILE A 23 -7.81 -1.75 -8.90
CA ILE A 23 -8.39 -2.67 -9.87
C ILE A 23 -8.90 -1.91 -11.09
N ASN A 24 -9.56 -0.77 -10.89
CA ASN A 24 -10.06 0.06 -11.99
C ASN A 24 -8.93 0.55 -12.89
N GLU A 25 -7.77 0.85 -12.32
CA GLU A 25 -6.61 1.32 -13.07
C GLU A 25 -5.74 0.16 -13.57
N LYS A 26 -6.19 -1.07 -13.35
CA LYS A 26 -5.46 -2.28 -13.77
C LYS A 26 -4.09 -2.39 -13.14
N ILE A 27 -3.96 -1.90 -11.91
CA ILE A 27 -2.72 -2.00 -11.15
C ILE A 27 -2.78 -3.28 -10.32
N LYS A 28 -1.76 -4.11 -10.44
CA LYS A 28 -1.73 -5.37 -9.72
C LYS A 28 -1.32 -5.13 -8.27
N VAL A 29 -2.18 -5.51 -7.34
CA VAL A 29 -1.90 -5.42 -5.90
C VAL A 29 -2.40 -6.69 -5.22
N VAL A 30 -1.88 -6.95 -4.03
CA VAL A 30 -2.30 -8.09 -3.21
C VAL A 30 -2.78 -7.55 -1.88
N VAL A 31 -3.99 -7.95 -1.48
CA VAL A 31 -4.52 -7.59 -0.16
C VAL A 31 -3.94 -8.56 0.86
N ILE A 32 -3.31 -8.03 1.90
CA ILE A 32 -2.71 -8.85 2.95
C ILE A 32 -3.18 -8.36 4.31
N PRO A 33 -3.14 -9.23 5.33
CA PRO A 33 -3.34 -8.77 6.70
C PRO A 33 -2.21 -7.80 7.06
N THR A 34 -2.54 -6.73 7.76
CA THR A 34 -1.52 -5.76 8.17
C THR A 34 -0.58 -6.41 9.18
N PRO A 35 0.73 -6.44 8.90
CA PRO A 35 1.67 -6.99 9.86
C PRO A 35 1.63 -6.21 11.17
N THR A 36 1.64 -6.94 12.30
CA THR A 36 1.53 -6.29 13.61
C THR A 36 2.73 -5.41 13.93
N TYR A 37 3.86 -5.67 13.32
CA TYR A 37 5.06 -4.85 13.55
C TYR A 37 5.01 -3.52 12.79
N ILE A 38 4.01 -3.34 11.91
CA ILE A 38 3.87 -2.10 11.15
C ILE A 38 2.86 -1.17 11.83
N THR A 39 1.62 -1.63 11.97
CA THR A 39 0.59 -0.79 12.56
C THR A 39 -0.60 -1.65 12.97
N LYS A 40 -1.39 -1.13 13.91
CA LYS A 40 -2.63 -1.78 14.33
C LYS A 40 -3.86 -0.99 13.92
N SER A 41 -3.69 0.09 13.17
CA SER A 41 -4.82 0.97 12.87
C SER A 41 -5.76 0.43 11.80
N CYS A 42 -5.32 -0.54 11.00
CA CYS A 42 -6.17 -1.16 9.98
C CYS A 42 -5.82 -2.64 9.89
N GLY A 43 -6.86 -3.46 9.72
CA GLY A 43 -6.64 -4.91 9.66
C GLY A 43 -6.09 -5.41 8.34
N ILE A 44 -6.15 -4.62 7.28
CA ILE A 44 -5.66 -5.02 5.96
C ILE A 44 -4.75 -3.96 5.36
N SER A 45 -3.85 -4.42 4.51
CA SER A 45 -2.91 -3.55 3.80
C SER A 45 -2.81 -4.04 2.36
N LEU A 46 -2.20 -3.24 1.51
CA LEU A 46 -1.94 -3.65 0.13
C LEU A 46 -0.45 -3.86 -0.05
N LYS A 47 -0.11 -5.00 -0.64
CA LYS A 47 1.27 -5.30 -1.02
C LYS A 47 1.42 -4.96 -2.49
N ILE A 48 2.43 -4.16 -2.81
CA ILE A 48 2.63 -3.64 -4.16
C ILE A 48 4.05 -3.94 -4.60
N ASP A 49 4.19 -4.50 -5.79
CA ASP A 49 5.51 -4.78 -6.34
C ASP A 49 6.20 -3.49 -6.76
N GLU A 50 7.53 -3.55 -6.81
CA GLU A 50 8.34 -2.38 -7.16
C GLU A 50 7.92 -1.77 -8.50
N GLU A 51 7.56 -2.59 -9.46
CA GLU A 51 7.18 -2.10 -10.79
C GLU A 51 5.86 -1.33 -10.79
N ASN A 52 5.03 -1.52 -9.76
CA ASN A 52 3.71 -0.91 -9.70
C ASN A 52 3.62 0.26 -8.72
N ILE A 53 4.67 0.52 -7.94
CA ILE A 53 4.58 1.55 -6.91
C ILE A 53 4.37 2.95 -7.48
N GLN A 54 4.92 3.24 -8.63
CA GLN A 54 4.75 4.57 -9.23
C GLN A 54 3.30 4.84 -9.60
N SER A 55 2.58 3.81 -10.05
CA SER A 55 1.16 3.94 -10.35
C SER A 55 0.35 4.24 -9.10
N ILE A 56 0.71 3.61 -7.99
CA ILE A 56 0.06 3.86 -6.71
C ILE A 56 0.33 5.28 -6.25
N ILE A 57 1.56 5.76 -6.39
CA ILE A 57 1.91 7.12 -6.00
C ILE A 57 1.10 8.14 -6.80
N LYS A 58 0.87 7.87 -8.09
CA LYS A 58 0.04 8.74 -8.91
C LYS A 58 -1.39 8.81 -8.40
N LEU A 59 -1.95 7.68 -7.97
CA LEU A 59 -3.30 7.66 -7.42
C LEU A 59 -3.37 8.46 -6.12
N ILE A 60 -2.33 8.37 -5.29
CA ILE A 60 -2.28 9.12 -4.04
C ILE A 60 -2.20 10.62 -4.33
N ASN A 61 -1.35 11.02 -5.27
CA ASN A 61 -1.17 12.42 -5.61
C ASN A 61 -2.41 13.03 -6.24
N SER A 62 -3.21 12.24 -6.94
CA SER A 62 -4.47 12.72 -7.53
C SER A 62 -5.62 12.66 -6.54
N GLU A 63 -5.34 12.25 -5.30
CA GLU A 63 -6.33 12.16 -4.22
C GLU A 63 -7.44 11.14 -4.46
N ASN A 64 -7.21 10.20 -5.37
CA ASN A 64 -8.17 9.13 -5.59
C ASN A 64 -8.17 8.11 -4.46
N ILE A 65 -7.04 7.97 -3.76
CA ILE A 65 -6.95 7.11 -2.59
C ILE A 65 -6.22 7.86 -1.48
N LYS A 66 -6.52 7.48 -0.24
CA LYS A 66 -5.86 8.03 0.94
C LYS A 66 -5.15 6.92 1.66
N VAL A 67 -3.88 7.12 1.94
CA VAL A 67 -3.07 6.12 2.63
C VAL A 67 -2.55 6.69 3.93
N LYS A 68 -2.25 5.81 4.88
CA LYS A 68 -1.65 6.24 6.14
C LYS A 68 -0.14 6.28 6.01
N GLU A 69 0.46 5.18 5.60
CA GLU A 69 1.90 5.08 5.44
C GLU A 69 2.23 4.11 4.32
N ILE A 70 3.42 4.26 3.77
CA ILE A 70 3.97 3.34 2.78
C ILE A 70 5.29 2.83 3.34
N PHE A 71 5.44 1.51 3.39
CA PHE A 71 6.66 0.87 3.86
C PHE A 71 7.36 0.21 2.68
N ALA A 72 8.64 0.53 2.53
CA ALA A 72 9.47 -0.11 1.52
C ALA A 72 10.13 -1.33 2.17
N CYS A 73 9.90 -2.50 1.60
CA CYS A 73 10.46 -3.75 2.11
C CYS A 73 11.48 -4.28 1.13
N ASP A 74 12.71 -4.49 1.60
CA ASP A 74 13.80 -4.96 0.78
C ASP A 74 14.55 -6.04 1.56
N GLY A 75 14.20 -7.30 1.29
CA GLY A 75 14.73 -8.41 2.08
C GLY A 75 14.21 -8.33 3.50
N GLU A 76 15.11 -8.17 4.46
CA GLU A 76 14.73 -8.07 5.87
C GLU A 76 14.55 -6.63 6.34
N SER A 77 14.83 -5.67 5.47
CA SER A 77 14.72 -4.25 5.84
C SER A 77 13.32 -3.72 5.53
N VAL A 78 12.76 -3.00 6.49
CA VAL A 78 11.47 -2.34 6.32
C VAL A 78 11.65 -0.88 6.70
N LYS A 79 11.35 0.02 5.77
CA LYS A 79 11.52 1.45 5.99
C LYS A 79 10.24 2.20 5.63
N VAL A 80 9.90 3.18 6.45
CA VAL A 80 8.78 4.06 6.14
C VAL A 80 9.20 5.02 5.04
N MET A 81 8.37 5.13 4.00
CA MET A 81 8.58 6.12 2.95
C MET A 81 7.81 7.38 3.31
N THR A 82 8.47 8.51 3.21
CA THR A 82 7.83 9.81 3.42
C THR A 82 7.31 10.32 2.08
N MET A 83 6.05 10.69 2.07
CA MET A 83 5.40 11.22 0.87
C MET A 83 5.49 12.74 0.82
#